data_1dc1e89a62e2d4410b6678ed9f9149ce
#
_entry.id   1dc1e89a62e2d4410b6678ed9f9149ce
#
_cell.length_a   1.000
_cell.length_b   1.000
_cell.length_c   1.000
_cell.angle_alpha   90.00
_cell.angle_beta   90.00
_cell.angle_gamma   90.00
#
_symmetry.space_group_name_H-M   'P 1'
#
loop_
_entity.id
_entity.type
_entity.pdbx_description
1 polymer ?
#
loop_
_entity_poly.entity_id
_entity_poly.type
_entity_poly.pdbx_seq_one_letter_code
_entity_poly.pdbx_strand_id
1 'polypeptide(L)'
;MKGFRAGIILLLIALAYAEEYTTFPYTIEAEDCEGVDKAWTSVYENVIKGEFSGKVKEDGMYQFNARVAQILNKEGRLQTISINGIDFQYTVPYYDTWIDFDFGMHRLNKGTNKITFKGIYGYAEYDTITITDATFPDFSKVPTTLSDPKATKEAQKLQEYLASVYGKKIISGQQEIYGSGNNGNYELEFDFIHDLTGKYPAIRGFDFMNYNPLYGWNDESTERCIDWVNKRGGIATASWHINVPKDFENYKVGDKVDWQQCTYATSSTFKTENAIVEGTKENEYWNLAIKMLAEQLKRLQDANVPLIFRPLHEAEGNANTDGSGAWFWWGKAGAKTYVKIWKYLYEKLTKEYDLHNLIWEQNLYAWSPDSIQWYAGDDYVDMVGYDKYNTVYNRHDGKTSGPNLDAETPIFYTLLKFVDNKKMIALAENDSIPGVNNLIVEHAAWLYFCPWYGEFILEERNNAKSDLKEIYNNEYCITLEDLPFLKEK
;
A
#
# COMPACT_ATOMS: atom_id res chain seq x y z
N MET A 1 22.43 -31.55 -80.26
CA MET A 1 23.18 -30.78 -79.27
C MET A 1 22.18 -30.30 -78.25
N LYS A 2 22.16 -30.93 -77.10
CA LYS A 2 21.25 -30.56 -75.95
C LYS A 2 22.09 -29.77 -74.91
N GLY A 3 21.78 -28.53 -74.76
CA GLY A 3 22.45 -27.69 -73.76
C GLY A 3 21.91 -27.95 -72.32
N PHE A 4 22.80 -28.35 -71.46
CA PHE A 4 22.57 -28.43 -70.03
C PHE A 4 22.59 -27.00 -69.40
N ARG A 5 21.48 -26.57 -68.83
CA ARG A 5 21.46 -25.41 -67.94
C ARG A 5 21.69 -25.88 -66.50
N ALA A 6 22.84 -25.54 -65.91
CA ALA A 6 23.13 -25.74 -64.53
C ALA A 6 22.41 -24.64 -63.76
N GLY A 7 21.40 -25.00 -62.92
CA GLY A 7 20.77 -24.11 -61.96
C GLY A 7 21.62 -24.04 -60.70
N ILE A 8 22.12 -22.84 -60.39
CA ILE A 8 22.78 -22.54 -59.12
C ILE A 8 21.69 -22.38 -58.10
N ILE A 9 21.54 -23.32 -57.15
CA ILE A 9 20.72 -23.17 -55.96
C ILE A 9 21.54 -22.37 -54.95
N LEU A 10 21.23 -21.10 -54.78
CA LEU A 10 21.73 -20.29 -53.65
C LEU A 10 21.04 -20.78 -52.39
N LEU A 11 21.76 -21.52 -51.53
CA LEU A 11 21.34 -21.83 -50.19
C LEU A 11 21.58 -20.60 -49.33
N LEU A 12 20.54 -19.81 -49.08
CA LEU A 12 20.56 -18.76 -48.07
C LEU A 12 20.53 -19.44 -46.67
N ILE A 13 21.70 -19.65 -46.11
CA ILE A 13 21.81 -19.96 -44.67
C ILE A 13 21.54 -18.67 -43.94
N ALA A 14 20.31 -18.49 -43.44
CA ALA A 14 20.01 -17.50 -42.43
C ALA A 14 20.72 -17.95 -41.15
N LEU A 15 21.88 -17.37 -40.88
CA LEU A 15 22.48 -17.42 -39.57
C LEU A 15 21.55 -16.65 -38.63
N ALA A 16 20.69 -17.36 -37.94
CA ALA A 16 20.02 -16.82 -36.77
C ALA A 16 21.12 -16.56 -35.72
N TYR A 17 21.53 -15.31 -35.58
CA TYR A 17 22.30 -14.90 -34.41
C TYR A 17 21.39 -15.16 -33.22
N ALA A 18 21.71 -16.17 -32.40
CA ALA A 18 21.08 -16.31 -31.09
C ALA A 18 21.37 -15.04 -30.32
N GLU A 19 20.33 -14.35 -29.88
CA GLU A 19 20.51 -13.21 -28.99
C GLU A 19 21.13 -13.73 -27.70
N GLU A 20 22.30 -13.21 -27.34
CA GLU A 20 23.00 -13.61 -26.14
C GLU A 20 22.37 -12.84 -24.98
N TYR A 21 21.66 -13.53 -24.08
CA TYR A 21 21.08 -12.97 -22.87
C TYR A 21 22.06 -13.07 -21.71
N THR A 22 22.01 -12.08 -20.82
CA THR A 22 22.81 -12.07 -19.59
C THR A 22 22.39 -13.21 -18.68
N THR A 23 23.37 -13.90 -18.13
CA THR A 23 23.17 -14.95 -17.12
C THR A 23 23.35 -14.34 -15.73
N PHE A 24 22.44 -14.61 -14.83
CA PHE A 24 22.53 -14.19 -13.43
C PHE A 24 23.04 -15.34 -12.54
N PRO A 25 23.84 -15.08 -11.46
CA PRO A 25 24.31 -13.76 -11.02
C PRO A 25 25.24 -13.10 -12.03
N TYR A 26 25.11 -11.77 -12.15
CA TYR A 26 25.99 -10.95 -12.97
C TYR A 26 26.76 -9.97 -12.08
N THR A 27 28.09 -10.04 -12.11
CA THR A 27 28.97 -9.17 -11.30
C THR A 27 29.72 -8.21 -12.22
N ILE A 28 29.76 -6.96 -11.81
CA ILE A 28 30.50 -5.87 -12.46
C ILE A 28 31.57 -5.42 -11.47
N GLU A 29 32.84 -5.47 -11.91
CA GLU A 29 33.92 -4.84 -11.16
C GLU A 29 33.80 -3.33 -11.31
N ALA A 30 33.88 -2.58 -10.22
CA ALA A 30 33.63 -1.16 -10.25
C ALA A 30 34.69 -0.39 -11.10
N GLU A 31 35.92 -0.89 -11.14
CA GLU A 31 36.99 -0.33 -11.97
C GLU A 31 36.79 -0.52 -13.48
N ASP A 32 35.90 -1.45 -13.89
CA ASP A 32 35.56 -1.67 -15.30
C ASP A 32 34.44 -0.74 -15.76
N CYS A 33 33.84 0.04 -14.87
CA CYS A 33 32.79 1.00 -15.19
C CYS A 33 33.39 2.26 -15.83
N GLU A 34 32.68 2.86 -16.79
CA GLU A 34 33.09 4.14 -17.37
C GLU A 34 33.04 5.28 -16.34
N GLY A 35 34.06 6.15 -16.31
CA GLY A 35 34.12 7.35 -15.48
C GLY A 35 34.78 7.18 -14.11
N VAL A 36 35.48 6.08 -13.89
CA VAL A 36 36.17 5.75 -12.65
C VAL A 36 37.68 5.99 -12.76
N ASP A 37 38.27 6.65 -11.78
CA ASP A 37 39.74 6.82 -11.66
C ASP A 37 40.37 5.64 -10.88
N LYS A 38 41.42 5.05 -11.40
CA LYS A 38 41.85 3.65 -11.25
C LYS A 38 42.40 3.20 -9.88
N ALA A 39 42.29 3.93 -8.79
CA ALA A 39 42.90 3.46 -7.54
C ALA A 39 41.91 3.29 -6.37
N TRP A 40 40.87 4.06 -6.38
CA TRP A 40 39.77 4.04 -5.41
C TRP A 40 38.53 4.53 -6.12
N THR A 41 37.55 3.68 -6.20
CA THR A 41 36.30 4.01 -6.86
C THR A 41 35.45 4.89 -5.95
N SER A 42 35.88 6.15 -5.73
CA SER A 42 35.08 7.10 -5.00
C SER A 42 34.14 7.82 -5.96
N VAL A 43 32.84 7.69 -5.72
CA VAL A 43 31.80 8.34 -6.50
C VAL A 43 31.68 9.79 -6.03
N TYR A 44 32.59 10.65 -6.48
CA TYR A 44 32.47 12.09 -6.28
C TYR A 44 32.02 12.76 -7.57
N GLU A 45 30.75 13.24 -7.58
CA GLU A 45 30.11 13.98 -8.68
C GLU A 45 30.15 13.30 -10.07
N ASN A 46 30.87 12.22 -10.23
CA ASN A 46 30.96 11.49 -11.47
C ASN A 46 30.11 10.23 -11.42
N VAL A 47 29.32 10.12 -12.43
CA VAL A 47 28.46 8.98 -12.71
C VAL A 47 29.35 7.77 -12.98
N ILE A 48 29.30 6.73 -12.14
CA ILE A 48 29.74 5.41 -12.57
C ILE A 48 28.72 4.97 -13.62
N LYS A 49 29.09 5.09 -14.89
CA LYS A 49 28.28 4.61 -15.99
C LYS A 49 28.65 3.16 -16.27
N GLY A 50 28.16 2.26 -15.41
CA GLY A 50 28.09 0.88 -15.82
C GLY A 50 26.99 0.75 -16.87
N GLU A 51 27.30 0.70 -18.14
CA GLU A 51 26.37 0.17 -19.13
C GLU A 51 26.26 -1.32 -18.87
N PHE A 52 25.16 -1.73 -18.27
CA PHE A 52 24.76 -3.12 -18.33
C PHE A 52 24.31 -3.39 -19.76
N SER A 53 25.25 -3.83 -20.57
CA SER A 53 25.00 -4.16 -21.99
C SER A 53 24.32 -5.53 -22.16
N GLY A 54 23.93 -6.17 -21.04
CA GLY A 54 23.23 -7.44 -21.04
C GLY A 54 21.79 -7.31 -21.50
N LYS A 55 21.34 -8.23 -22.33
CA LYS A 55 19.94 -8.35 -22.72
C LYS A 55 19.22 -9.23 -21.72
N VAL A 56 18.28 -8.68 -21.00
CA VAL A 56 17.34 -9.42 -20.15
C VAL A 56 16.29 -10.08 -21.03
N LYS A 57 16.02 -11.35 -20.78
CA LYS A 57 15.15 -12.18 -21.62
C LYS A 57 13.68 -11.77 -21.54
N GLU A 58 13.23 -11.38 -20.36
CA GLU A 58 11.87 -10.96 -20.05
C GLU A 58 11.86 -9.91 -18.94
N ASP A 59 10.78 -9.14 -18.82
CA ASP A 59 10.62 -8.20 -17.72
C ASP A 59 10.62 -8.96 -16.39
N GLY A 60 11.30 -8.43 -15.37
CA GLY A 60 11.36 -9.08 -14.06
C GLY A 60 12.01 -8.21 -13.01
N MET A 61 11.94 -8.67 -11.76
CA MET A 61 12.63 -8.06 -10.63
C MET A 61 13.97 -8.72 -10.39
N TYR A 62 14.96 -7.92 -10.09
CA TYR A 62 16.33 -8.34 -9.84
C TYR A 62 16.83 -7.68 -8.56
N GLN A 63 17.60 -8.43 -7.76
CA GLN A 63 18.23 -7.97 -6.54
C GLN A 63 19.56 -7.30 -6.87
N PHE A 64 19.78 -6.10 -6.37
CA PHE A 64 21.01 -5.34 -6.54
C PHE A 64 21.76 -5.29 -5.23
N ASN A 65 22.99 -5.78 -5.22
CA ASN A 65 23.90 -5.68 -4.10
C ASN A 65 25.21 -5.05 -4.59
N ALA A 66 25.86 -4.31 -3.74
CA ALA A 66 27.20 -3.84 -4.03
C ALA A 66 28.10 -3.99 -2.80
N ARG A 67 29.35 -4.37 -3.04
CA ARG A 67 30.39 -4.33 -2.03
C ARG A 67 30.89 -2.91 -1.92
N VAL A 68 30.59 -2.26 -0.79
CA VAL A 68 30.83 -0.82 -0.59
C VAL A 68 31.55 -0.55 0.72
N ALA A 69 32.24 0.59 0.79
CA ALA A 69 32.78 1.16 2.02
C ALA A 69 32.46 2.65 2.09
N GLN A 70 32.18 3.15 3.30
CA GLN A 70 31.96 4.58 3.53
C GLN A 70 32.47 4.95 4.92
N ILE A 71 33.64 5.60 4.97
CA ILE A 71 34.37 5.90 6.22
C ILE A 71 34.33 7.39 6.60
N LEU A 72 33.71 8.23 5.80
CA LEU A 72 33.83 9.68 5.93
C LEU A 72 32.71 10.35 6.71
N ASN A 73 31.53 9.74 6.79
CA ASN A 73 30.41 10.36 7.47
C ASN A 73 29.61 9.35 8.31
N LYS A 74 29.57 9.58 9.62
CA LYS A 74 28.83 8.75 10.55
C LYS A 74 27.31 8.78 10.37
N GLU A 75 26.79 9.81 9.74
CA GLU A 75 25.35 9.94 9.41
C GLU A 75 24.96 9.20 8.13
N GLY A 76 25.94 8.59 7.46
CA GLY A 76 25.74 7.92 6.16
C GLY A 76 25.93 8.85 4.96
N ARG A 77 25.86 8.26 3.78
CA ARG A 77 26.02 8.95 2.49
C ARG A 77 24.94 8.55 1.51
N LEU A 78 24.27 9.55 0.95
CA LEU A 78 23.22 9.33 -0.03
C LEU A 78 23.83 8.90 -1.36
N GLN A 79 23.38 7.78 -1.88
CA GLN A 79 23.74 7.22 -3.17
C GLN A 79 22.49 7.06 -4.03
N THR A 80 22.62 7.13 -5.34
CA THR A 80 21.53 6.91 -6.28
C THR A 80 21.89 5.79 -7.24
N ILE A 81 20.98 4.83 -7.40
CA ILE A 81 20.97 3.94 -8.54
C ILE A 81 19.97 4.50 -9.55
N SER A 82 20.42 4.72 -10.79
CA SER A 82 19.55 5.12 -11.90
C SER A 82 19.40 3.92 -12.83
N ILE A 83 18.18 3.45 -13.03
CA ILE A 83 17.87 2.33 -13.93
C ILE A 83 16.95 2.83 -15.03
N ASN A 84 17.42 2.79 -16.27
CA ASN A 84 16.69 3.30 -17.44
C ASN A 84 16.23 4.76 -17.27
N GLY A 85 17.00 5.56 -16.51
CA GLY A 85 16.69 6.97 -16.26
C GLY A 85 15.82 7.23 -15.03
N ILE A 86 15.41 6.20 -14.31
CA ILE A 86 14.65 6.30 -13.06
C ILE A 86 15.61 6.21 -11.88
N ASP A 87 15.58 7.20 -10.99
CA ASP A 87 16.52 7.34 -9.88
C ASP A 87 15.93 6.77 -8.57
N PHE A 88 16.68 5.88 -7.92
CA PHE A 88 16.38 5.30 -6.61
C PHE A 88 17.48 5.72 -5.63
N GLN A 89 17.10 6.23 -4.46
CA GLN A 89 18.01 6.80 -3.47
C GLN A 89 18.19 5.91 -2.25
N TYR A 90 19.43 5.73 -1.82
CA TYR A 90 19.82 4.91 -0.67
C TYR A 90 20.87 5.62 0.16
N THR A 91 20.75 5.55 1.47
CA THR A 91 21.79 6.02 2.39
C THR A 91 22.69 4.86 2.76
N VAL A 92 23.91 4.86 2.27
CA VAL A 92 24.95 3.91 2.69
C VAL A 92 25.47 4.34 4.07
N PRO A 93 25.29 3.52 5.12
CA PRO A 93 25.73 3.84 6.47
C PRO A 93 27.25 3.94 6.57
N TYR A 94 27.74 4.47 7.70
CA TYR A 94 29.17 4.45 8.02
C TYR A 94 29.65 3.04 8.31
N TYR A 95 30.68 2.59 7.58
CA TYR A 95 31.40 1.35 7.86
C TYR A 95 32.88 1.58 7.61
N ASP A 96 33.72 1.17 8.55
CA ASP A 96 35.19 1.24 8.46
C ASP A 96 35.81 0.05 7.70
N THR A 97 34.96 -0.83 7.19
CA THR A 97 35.35 -1.98 6.37
C THR A 97 34.41 -2.13 5.17
N TRP A 98 34.80 -2.92 4.21
CA TRP A 98 33.92 -3.31 3.09
C TRP A 98 32.75 -4.16 3.58
N ILE A 99 31.55 -3.82 3.11
CA ILE A 99 30.31 -4.56 3.37
C ILE A 99 29.57 -4.83 2.07
N ASP A 100 28.75 -5.88 2.08
CA ASP A 100 27.75 -6.11 1.05
C ASP A 100 26.51 -5.30 1.43
N PHE A 101 26.24 -4.23 0.66
CA PHE A 101 25.10 -3.35 0.86
C PHE A 101 23.98 -3.74 -0.09
N ASP A 102 22.78 -3.89 0.47
CA ASP A 102 21.55 -4.21 -0.24
C ASP A 102 20.92 -2.93 -0.81
N PHE A 103 20.95 -2.80 -2.14
CA PHE A 103 20.28 -1.74 -2.88
C PHE A 103 18.83 -2.11 -3.27
N GLY A 104 18.30 -3.21 -2.75
CA GLY A 104 16.93 -3.62 -2.97
C GLY A 104 16.67 -4.28 -4.31
N MET A 105 15.40 -4.54 -4.56
CA MET A 105 14.93 -5.15 -5.80
C MET A 105 14.48 -4.08 -6.78
N HIS A 106 14.94 -4.18 -8.03
CA HIS A 106 14.57 -3.26 -9.09
C HIS A 106 14.13 -4.02 -10.33
N ARG A 107 13.19 -3.43 -11.06
CA ARG A 107 12.72 -3.95 -12.33
C ARG A 107 13.75 -3.73 -13.43
N LEU A 108 14.06 -4.78 -14.18
CA LEU A 108 14.70 -4.71 -15.48
C LEU A 108 13.70 -5.09 -16.55
N ASN A 109 13.71 -4.34 -17.64
CA ASN A 109 12.84 -4.60 -18.78
C ASN A 109 13.50 -5.55 -19.76
N LYS A 110 12.72 -6.32 -20.48
CA LYS A 110 13.21 -7.16 -21.59
C LYS A 110 14.08 -6.33 -22.53
N GLY A 111 15.24 -6.88 -22.90
CA GLY A 111 16.23 -6.20 -23.73
C GLY A 111 17.30 -5.48 -22.92
N THR A 112 17.89 -4.43 -23.48
CA THR A 112 19.01 -3.71 -22.87
C THR A 112 18.53 -2.75 -21.78
N ASN A 113 19.17 -2.82 -20.60
CA ASN A 113 18.92 -1.92 -19.49
C ASN A 113 20.18 -1.08 -19.21
N LYS A 114 19.97 0.20 -18.92
CA LYS A 114 21.03 1.13 -18.53
C LYS A 114 21.00 1.35 -17.03
N ILE A 115 22.09 0.98 -16.35
CA ILE A 115 22.23 1.12 -14.91
C ILE A 115 23.37 2.11 -14.62
N THR A 116 23.13 3.04 -13.69
CA THR A 116 24.10 4.06 -13.34
C THR A 116 24.09 4.29 -11.84
N PHE A 117 25.26 4.32 -11.21
CA PHE A 117 25.42 4.66 -9.80
C PHE A 117 25.90 6.12 -9.69
N LYS A 118 25.27 6.92 -8.82
CA LYS A 118 25.59 8.34 -8.62
C LYS A 118 25.72 8.63 -7.12
N GLY A 119 26.77 9.33 -6.71
CA GLY A 119 26.84 10.01 -5.41
C GLY A 119 26.17 11.38 -5.50
N ILE A 120 25.28 11.71 -4.55
CA ILE A 120 24.65 13.04 -4.50
C ILE A 120 25.42 13.97 -3.56
N TYR A 121 25.78 13.48 -2.36
CA TYR A 121 26.57 14.20 -1.37
C TYR A 121 27.59 13.25 -0.72
N GLY A 122 28.85 13.30 -1.20
CA GLY A 122 29.97 12.60 -0.60
C GLY A 122 30.21 11.20 -1.14
N TYR A 123 31.22 10.58 -0.56
CA TYR A 123 31.87 9.41 -1.10
C TYR A 123 31.29 8.13 -0.51
N ALA A 124 30.97 7.17 -1.38
CA ALA A 124 30.99 5.76 -1.06
C ALA A 124 31.96 5.09 -2.05
N GLU A 125 32.74 4.17 -1.56
CA GLU A 125 33.66 3.37 -2.36
C GLU A 125 32.93 2.10 -2.80
N TYR A 126 33.08 1.71 -4.05
CA TYR A 126 32.50 0.51 -4.61
C TYR A 126 33.62 -0.42 -5.07
N ASP A 127 33.52 -1.70 -4.76
CA ASP A 127 34.39 -2.77 -5.23
C ASP A 127 33.68 -3.53 -6.35
N THR A 128 32.56 -4.17 -6.03
CA THR A 128 31.76 -4.93 -6.98
C THR A 128 30.28 -4.56 -6.90
N ILE A 129 29.58 -4.71 -8.01
CA ILE A 129 28.12 -4.62 -8.09
C ILE A 129 27.61 -5.97 -8.60
N THR A 130 26.74 -6.61 -7.84
CA THR A 130 26.19 -7.92 -8.19
C THR A 130 24.69 -7.81 -8.38
N ILE A 131 24.21 -8.29 -9.52
CA ILE A 131 22.79 -8.40 -9.85
C ILE A 131 22.42 -9.87 -9.89
N THR A 132 21.36 -10.23 -9.15
CA THR A 132 20.83 -11.60 -9.09
C THR A 132 19.36 -11.62 -9.39
N ASP A 133 18.81 -12.80 -9.67
CA ASP A 133 17.35 -12.95 -9.67
C ASP A 133 16.79 -12.58 -8.31
N ALA A 134 15.66 -11.88 -8.28
CA ALA A 134 15.00 -11.52 -7.02
C ALA A 134 14.41 -12.76 -6.34
N THR A 135 14.47 -12.76 -5.01
CA THR A 135 13.83 -13.78 -4.18
C THR A 135 12.66 -13.15 -3.45
N PHE A 136 11.46 -13.68 -3.68
CA PHE A 136 10.23 -13.16 -3.09
C PHE A 136 9.86 -13.92 -1.83
N PRO A 137 9.21 -13.25 -0.85
CA PRO A 137 8.65 -13.91 0.31
C PRO A 137 7.58 -14.94 -0.07
N ASP A 138 7.46 -15.96 0.77
CA ASP A 138 6.37 -16.92 0.65
C ASP A 138 5.10 -16.34 1.30
N PHE A 139 4.26 -15.70 0.50
CA PHE A 139 3.02 -15.07 0.94
C PHE A 139 1.99 -16.07 1.50
N SER A 140 2.14 -17.36 1.25
CA SER A 140 1.23 -18.40 1.81
C SER A 140 1.40 -18.62 3.31
N LYS A 141 2.43 -18.04 3.91
CA LYS A 141 2.74 -18.18 5.36
C LYS A 141 2.03 -17.17 6.25
N VAL A 142 1.25 -16.23 5.70
CA VAL A 142 0.49 -15.31 6.54
C VAL A 142 -0.50 -16.07 7.42
N PRO A 143 -0.70 -15.63 8.70
CA PRO A 143 -1.65 -16.28 9.58
C PRO A 143 -3.08 -16.24 9.02
N THR A 144 -3.77 -17.37 9.12
CA THR A 144 -5.21 -17.47 8.84
C THR A 144 -6.06 -17.18 10.07
N THR A 145 -5.44 -17.08 11.26
CA THR A 145 -6.13 -16.75 12.52
C THR A 145 -6.11 -15.25 12.77
N LEU A 146 -7.18 -14.76 13.37
CA LEU A 146 -7.33 -13.35 13.75
C LEU A 146 -6.69 -13.06 15.11
N SER A 147 -6.35 -11.79 15.34
CA SER A 147 -5.86 -11.25 16.61
C SER A 147 -6.89 -11.39 17.74
N ASP A 148 -8.19 -11.37 17.40
CA ASP A 148 -9.26 -11.67 18.34
C ASP A 148 -9.51 -13.18 18.43
N PRO A 149 -9.19 -13.82 19.58
CA PRO A 149 -9.36 -15.27 19.75
C PRO A 149 -10.85 -15.70 19.78
N LYS A 150 -11.77 -14.75 19.90
CA LYS A 150 -13.21 -15.00 19.89
C LYS A 150 -13.87 -14.63 18.56
N ALA A 151 -13.07 -14.36 17.52
CA ALA A 151 -13.59 -13.95 16.22
C ALA A 151 -14.76 -14.82 15.75
N THR A 152 -15.79 -14.19 15.19
CA THR A 152 -16.95 -14.91 14.63
C THR A 152 -16.52 -15.84 13.52
N LYS A 153 -17.34 -16.86 13.25
CA LYS A 153 -17.06 -17.81 12.15
C LYS A 153 -16.97 -17.11 10.80
N GLU A 154 -17.77 -16.08 10.60
CA GLU A 154 -17.82 -15.29 9.38
C GLU A 154 -16.54 -14.47 9.21
N ALA A 155 -16.04 -13.83 10.28
CA ALA A 155 -14.77 -13.11 10.26
C ALA A 155 -13.60 -14.07 10.03
N GLN A 156 -13.60 -15.23 10.70
CA GLN A 156 -12.58 -16.27 10.52
C GLN A 156 -12.59 -16.81 9.08
N LYS A 157 -13.78 -17.10 8.51
CA LYS A 157 -13.93 -17.58 7.12
C LYS A 157 -13.44 -16.51 6.11
N LEU A 158 -13.71 -15.24 6.37
CA LEU A 158 -13.21 -14.16 5.53
C LEU A 158 -11.67 -14.07 5.61
N GLN A 159 -11.08 -14.11 6.78
CA GLN A 159 -9.63 -14.09 6.97
C GLN A 159 -8.95 -15.27 6.22
N GLU A 160 -9.50 -16.47 6.33
CA GLU A 160 -9.01 -17.66 5.61
C GLU A 160 -9.06 -17.46 4.09
N TYR A 161 -10.15 -16.88 3.58
CA TYR A 161 -10.29 -16.57 2.16
C TYR A 161 -9.24 -15.53 1.73
N LEU A 162 -9.10 -14.42 2.46
CA LEU A 162 -8.12 -13.37 2.17
C LEU A 162 -6.69 -13.94 2.13
N ALA A 163 -6.31 -14.73 3.11
CA ALA A 163 -5.01 -15.40 3.16
C ALA A 163 -4.81 -16.40 1.99
N SER A 164 -5.88 -17.07 1.55
CA SER A 164 -5.81 -18.04 0.45
C SER A 164 -5.50 -17.42 -0.91
N VAL A 165 -5.89 -16.16 -1.14
CA VAL A 165 -5.68 -15.41 -2.38
C VAL A 165 -4.46 -14.48 -2.33
N TYR A 166 -3.97 -14.15 -1.14
CA TYR A 166 -2.82 -13.25 -0.95
C TYR A 166 -1.57 -13.76 -1.67
N GLY A 167 -0.89 -12.85 -2.36
CA GLY A 167 0.27 -13.18 -3.20
C GLY A 167 -0.05 -13.86 -4.53
N LYS A 168 -1.32 -14.17 -4.81
CA LYS A 168 -1.76 -14.85 -6.04
C LYS A 168 -2.69 -13.99 -6.89
N LYS A 169 -3.49 -13.16 -6.25
CA LYS A 169 -4.52 -12.32 -6.85
C LYS A 169 -4.61 -11.00 -6.10
N ILE A 170 -5.19 -10.00 -6.72
CA ILE A 170 -5.60 -8.75 -6.08
C ILE A 170 -7.14 -8.66 -6.06
N ILE A 171 -7.71 -8.19 -4.98
CA ILE A 171 -9.17 -8.03 -4.85
C ILE A 171 -9.54 -6.59 -5.24
N SER A 172 -10.48 -6.42 -6.13
CA SER A 172 -10.97 -5.09 -6.52
C SER A 172 -11.84 -4.48 -5.42
N GLY A 173 -11.69 -3.20 -5.17
CA GLY A 173 -12.49 -2.44 -4.24
C GLY A 173 -12.87 -1.07 -4.79
N GLN A 174 -13.83 -0.43 -4.12
CA GLN A 174 -14.26 0.94 -4.35
C GLN A 174 -14.81 1.54 -3.05
N GLN A 175 -14.35 2.74 -2.70
CA GLN A 175 -14.92 3.50 -1.59
C GLN A 175 -16.27 4.10 -2.00
N GLU A 176 -17.27 3.94 -1.11
CA GLU A 176 -18.56 4.59 -1.25
C GLU A 176 -18.44 6.07 -0.80
N ILE A 177 -19.15 6.96 -1.47
CA ILE A 177 -19.26 8.32 -0.99
C ILE A 177 -20.09 8.36 0.29
N TYR A 178 -19.68 9.16 1.27
CA TYR A 178 -20.38 9.28 2.55
C TYR A 178 -21.32 10.50 2.61
N GLY A 179 -22.21 10.50 3.60
CA GLY A 179 -23.18 11.56 3.80
C GLY A 179 -24.20 11.63 2.67
N SER A 180 -24.58 12.82 2.26
CA SER A 180 -25.48 13.05 1.13
C SER A 180 -24.75 13.36 -0.17
N GLY A 181 -23.50 12.92 -0.31
CA GLY A 181 -22.72 13.07 -1.52
C GLY A 181 -23.42 12.44 -2.73
N ASN A 182 -23.04 12.85 -3.93
CA ASN A 182 -23.68 12.46 -5.20
C ASN A 182 -25.22 12.60 -5.18
N ASN A 183 -25.75 13.55 -4.41
CA ASN A 183 -27.20 13.72 -4.17
C ASN A 183 -27.89 12.45 -3.65
N GLY A 184 -27.20 11.65 -2.83
CA GLY A 184 -27.69 10.40 -2.28
C GLY A 184 -27.59 9.19 -3.22
N ASN A 185 -26.91 9.32 -4.34
CA ASN A 185 -26.60 8.20 -5.23
C ASN A 185 -25.31 7.50 -4.77
N TYR A 186 -25.43 6.54 -3.89
CA TYR A 186 -24.31 5.74 -3.37
C TYR A 186 -23.81 4.66 -4.34
N GLU A 187 -24.48 4.46 -5.48
CA GLU A 187 -24.08 3.49 -6.50
C GLU A 187 -23.28 4.11 -7.66
N LEU A 188 -23.10 5.45 -7.69
CA LEU A 188 -22.55 6.16 -8.85
C LEU A 188 -21.22 5.59 -9.32
N GLU A 189 -20.28 5.40 -8.41
CA GLU A 189 -18.94 4.88 -8.72
C GLU A 189 -19.00 3.40 -9.10
N PHE A 190 -19.86 2.63 -8.45
CA PHE A 190 -20.06 1.20 -8.69
C PHE A 190 -20.70 0.96 -10.08
N ASP A 191 -21.73 1.73 -10.40
CA ASP A 191 -22.39 1.66 -11.71
C ASP A 191 -21.45 2.13 -12.83
N PHE A 192 -20.64 3.18 -12.60
CA PHE A 192 -19.62 3.61 -13.55
C PHE A 192 -18.62 2.49 -13.86
N ILE A 193 -18.11 1.79 -12.85
CA ILE A 193 -17.19 0.67 -13.02
C ILE A 193 -17.89 -0.45 -13.79
N HIS A 194 -19.11 -0.83 -13.39
CA HIS A 194 -19.87 -1.89 -14.02
C HIS A 194 -20.21 -1.57 -15.49
N ASP A 195 -20.70 -0.37 -15.79
CA ASP A 195 -21.00 0.04 -17.16
C ASP A 195 -19.77 0.02 -18.06
N LEU A 196 -18.61 0.35 -17.50
CA LEU A 196 -17.35 0.38 -18.23
C LEU A 196 -16.74 -1.00 -18.45
N THR A 197 -16.81 -1.88 -17.46
CA THR A 197 -16.04 -3.13 -17.41
C THR A 197 -16.89 -4.38 -17.51
N GLY A 198 -18.19 -4.29 -17.22
CA GLY A 198 -19.11 -5.44 -17.05
C GLY A 198 -18.95 -6.14 -15.72
N LYS A 199 -18.22 -5.58 -14.75
CA LYS A 199 -17.89 -6.16 -13.46
C LYS A 199 -18.13 -5.19 -12.32
N TYR A 200 -18.54 -5.70 -11.15
CA TYR A 200 -18.58 -4.93 -9.91
C TYR A 200 -17.31 -5.15 -9.08
N PRO A 201 -16.84 -4.13 -8.32
CA PRO A 201 -15.79 -4.35 -7.33
C PRO A 201 -16.23 -5.34 -6.26
N ALA A 202 -15.32 -6.18 -5.79
CA ALA A 202 -15.59 -7.19 -4.77
C ALA A 202 -15.74 -6.59 -3.36
N ILE A 203 -14.96 -5.54 -3.08
CA ILE A 203 -14.95 -4.81 -1.80
C ILE A 203 -15.71 -3.50 -1.97
N ARG A 204 -16.60 -3.20 -1.01
CA ARG A 204 -17.20 -1.88 -0.83
C ARG A 204 -16.65 -1.27 0.44
N GLY A 205 -16.02 -0.10 0.31
CA GLY A 205 -15.48 0.66 1.42
C GLY A 205 -16.51 1.66 1.95
N PHE A 206 -16.64 1.74 3.26
CA PHE A 206 -17.54 2.64 3.96
C PHE A 206 -16.77 3.59 4.85
N ASP A 207 -17.39 4.70 5.24
CA ASP A 207 -16.91 5.56 6.31
C ASP A 207 -18.00 5.76 7.35
N PHE A 208 -17.73 5.37 8.57
CA PHE A 208 -18.66 5.52 9.69
C PHE A 208 -18.59 6.89 10.37
N MET A 209 -18.08 7.92 9.68
CA MET A 209 -17.91 9.29 10.16
C MET A 209 -19.19 9.84 10.83
N ASN A 210 -20.36 9.52 10.27
CA ASN A 210 -21.62 10.07 10.77
C ASN A 210 -22.11 9.41 12.07
N TYR A 211 -21.53 8.29 12.48
CA TYR A 211 -21.80 7.66 13.76
C TYR A 211 -20.97 8.30 14.87
N ASN A 212 -21.40 9.47 15.32
CA ASN A 212 -20.71 10.28 16.32
C ASN A 212 -21.69 10.97 17.27
N PRO A 213 -21.27 11.38 18.49
CA PRO A 213 -22.15 11.99 19.47
C PRO A 213 -22.55 13.46 19.17
N LEU A 214 -21.88 14.11 18.21
CA LEU A 214 -22.04 15.55 17.96
C LEU A 214 -23.30 15.87 17.17
N TYR A 215 -23.38 15.43 15.92
CA TYR A 215 -24.55 15.59 15.06
C TYR A 215 -25.28 14.26 14.84
N GLY A 216 -24.54 13.15 14.67
CA GLY A 216 -25.08 11.79 14.69
C GLY A 216 -26.14 11.53 13.61
N TRP A 217 -25.81 11.80 12.36
CA TRP A 217 -26.70 11.49 11.25
C TRP A 217 -26.72 9.99 10.98
N ASN A 218 -27.92 9.45 10.78
CA ASN A 218 -28.03 8.12 10.21
C ASN A 218 -28.08 8.24 8.68
N ASP A 219 -26.98 7.89 8.03
CA ASP A 219 -26.87 7.86 6.57
C ASP A 219 -27.08 6.46 5.97
N GLU A 220 -27.53 5.51 6.80
CA GLU A 220 -27.81 4.13 6.44
C GLU A 220 -26.56 3.34 5.92
N SER A 221 -25.35 3.78 6.23
CA SER A 221 -24.14 3.04 5.81
C SER A 221 -24.07 1.64 6.42
N THR A 222 -24.56 1.44 7.65
CA THR A 222 -24.67 0.11 8.25
C THR A 222 -25.61 -0.80 7.47
N GLU A 223 -26.75 -0.29 7.05
CA GLU A 223 -27.74 -1.00 6.23
C GLU A 223 -27.16 -1.39 4.87
N ARG A 224 -26.50 -0.46 4.19
CA ARG A 224 -25.85 -0.74 2.90
C ARG A 224 -24.70 -1.73 3.05
N CYS A 225 -23.95 -1.68 4.16
CA CYS A 225 -22.92 -2.68 4.46
C CYS A 225 -23.51 -4.08 4.62
N ILE A 226 -24.63 -4.22 5.37
CA ILE A 226 -25.36 -5.50 5.52
C ILE A 226 -25.86 -6.00 4.16
N ASP A 227 -26.44 -5.11 3.36
CA ASP A 227 -26.95 -5.46 2.05
C ASP A 227 -25.85 -5.90 1.08
N TRP A 228 -24.71 -5.20 1.08
CA TRP A 228 -23.56 -5.56 0.26
C TRP A 228 -23.05 -6.96 0.54
N VAL A 229 -22.88 -7.29 1.82
CA VAL A 229 -22.36 -8.61 2.22
C VAL A 229 -23.44 -9.68 2.07
N ASN A 230 -24.64 -9.48 2.65
CA ASN A 230 -25.63 -10.55 2.76
C ASN A 230 -26.48 -10.74 1.50
N LYS A 231 -26.75 -9.67 0.72
CA LYS A 231 -27.56 -9.77 -0.49
C LYS A 231 -26.71 -9.91 -1.74
N ARG A 232 -25.58 -9.16 -1.83
CA ARG A 232 -24.72 -9.17 -3.01
C ARG A 232 -23.53 -10.13 -2.88
N GLY A 233 -23.23 -10.63 -1.68
CA GLY A 233 -22.14 -11.57 -1.42
C GLY A 233 -20.74 -10.92 -1.50
N GLY A 234 -20.66 -9.60 -1.36
CA GLY A 234 -19.42 -8.85 -1.38
C GLY A 234 -18.68 -8.85 -0.05
N ILE A 235 -17.53 -8.18 -0.03
CA ILE A 235 -16.72 -7.92 1.16
C ILE A 235 -16.89 -6.46 1.55
N ALA A 236 -16.95 -6.17 2.87
CA ALA A 236 -17.03 -4.81 3.37
C ALA A 236 -15.74 -4.42 4.11
N THR A 237 -15.28 -3.18 3.86
CA THR A 237 -14.29 -2.50 4.69
C THR A 237 -14.85 -1.17 5.17
N ALA A 238 -14.43 -0.70 6.35
CA ALA A 238 -14.86 0.59 6.86
C ALA A 238 -13.75 1.34 7.57
N SER A 239 -13.59 2.62 7.20
CA SER A 239 -12.87 3.61 7.98
C SER A 239 -13.80 4.32 8.97
N TRP A 240 -13.22 5.12 9.84
CA TRP A 240 -13.96 5.96 10.78
C TRP A 240 -13.24 7.29 10.97
N HIS A 241 -13.66 8.32 10.23
CA HIS A 241 -13.20 9.68 10.45
C HIS A 241 -13.89 10.25 11.70
N ILE A 242 -13.15 10.28 12.78
CA ILE A 242 -13.69 10.55 14.13
C ILE A 242 -13.73 12.05 14.40
N ASN A 243 -14.92 12.63 14.27
CA ASN A 243 -15.11 14.04 14.53
C ASN A 243 -15.07 14.38 16.04
N VAL A 244 -14.43 15.50 16.34
CA VAL A 244 -14.43 16.18 17.65
C VAL A 244 -14.85 17.63 17.44
N PRO A 245 -15.40 18.33 18.44
CA PRO A 245 -15.61 19.77 18.36
C PRO A 245 -14.32 20.53 18.08
N LYS A 246 -14.33 21.53 17.20
CA LYS A 246 -13.17 22.41 16.99
C LYS A 246 -12.76 23.11 18.27
N ASP A 247 -13.74 23.65 18.99
CA ASP A 247 -13.56 24.21 20.33
C ASP A 247 -13.96 23.19 21.40
N PHE A 248 -13.11 22.18 21.58
CA PHE A 248 -13.33 21.15 22.58
C PHE A 248 -13.18 21.68 24.02
N GLU A 249 -12.36 22.70 24.22
CA GLU A 249 -12.14 23.30 25.54
C GLU A 249 -13.46 23.83 26.17
N ASN A 250 -14.32 24.46 25.39
CA ASN A 250 -15.61 24.98 25.83
C ASN A 250 -16.79 24.03 25.59
N TYR A 251 -16.57 22.89 24.93
CA TYR A 251 -17.60 21.89 24.68
C TYR A 251 -18.00 21.17 25.97
N LYS A 252 -19.28 20.91 26.15
CA LYS A 252 -19.80 20.03 27.20
C LYS A 252 -20.16 18.67 26.61
N VAL A 253 -19.59 17.59 27.15
CA VAL A 253 -19.82 16.23 26.63
C VAL A 253 -21.32 15.90 26.66
N GLY A 254 -21.80 15.41 25.51
CA GLY A 254 -23.21 15.10 25.29
C GLY A 254 -24.02 16.20 24.58
N ASP A 255 -23.51 17.43 24.52
CA ASP A 255 -24.17 18.50 23.76
C ASP A 255 -24.06 18.20 22.22
N LYS A 256 -25.11 18.60 21.49
CA LYS A 256 -25.05 18.55 20.01
C LYS A 256 -24.28 19.74 19.46
N VAL A 257 -23.53 19.52 18.42
CA VAL A 257 -22.68 20.50 17.74
C VAL A 257 -22.96 20.46 16.24
N ASP A 258 -23.10 21.63 15.63
CA ASP A 258 -23.22 21.72 14.17
C ASP A 258 -22.00 21.05 13.50
N TRP A 259 -22.22 20.26 12.44
CA TRP A 259 -21.18 19.55 11.75
C TRP A 259 -20.04 20.47 11.25
N GLN A 260 -20.36 21.72 10.87
CA GLN A 260 -19.37 22.73 10.46
C GLN A 260 -18.44 23.16 11.59
N GLN A 261 -18.84 22.95 12.87
CA GLN A 261 -18.04 23.19 14.05
C GLN A 261 -17.32 21.95 14.55
N CYS A 262 -17.38 20.87 13.80
CA CYS A 262 -16.69 19.61 14.04
C CYS A 262 -15.48 19.47 13.12
N THR A 263 -14.53 18.62 13.50
CA THR A 263 -13.35 18.29 12.71
C THR A 263 -12.73 16.99 13.18
N TYR A 264 -12.13 16.27 12.28
CA TYR A 264 -11.22 15.14 12.57
C TYR A 264 -9.74 15.55 12.46
N ALA A 265 -9.47 16.76 11.97
CA ALA A 265 -8.11 17.28 11.80
C ALA A 265 -7.47 17.73 13.13
N THR A 266 -6.19 18.04 13.10
CA THR A 266 -5.41 18.51 14.28
C THR A 266 -5.78 19.90 14.77
N SER A 267 -6.64 20.63 14.07
CA SER A 267 -7.06 22.00 14.41
C SER A 267 -8.00 22.11 15.61
N SER A 268 -8.45 20.99 16.18
CA SER A 268 -9.25 20.98 17.42
C SER A 268 -8.40 21.27 18.67
N THR A 269 -9.05 21.84 19.70
CA THR A 269 -8.47 21.96 21.06
C THR A 269 -8.55 20.65 21.87
N PHE A 270 -9.03 19.55 21.26
CA PHE A 270 -9.03 18.21 21.84
C PHE A 270 -7.59 17.74 22.12
N LYS A 271 -7.34 17.31 23.37
CA LYS A 271 -6.04 16.81 23.80
C LYS A 271 -5.98 15.31 23.63
N THR A 272 -5.31 14.87 22.57
CA THR A 272 -5.25 13.46 22.17
C THR A 272 -4.72 12.54 23.28
N GLU A 273 -3.71 12.98 24.03
CA GLU A 273 -3.12 12.24 25.16
C GLU A 273 -4.11 11.94 26.28
N ASN A 274 -5.13 12.77 26.43
CA ASN A 274 -6.16 12.63 27.45
C ASN A 274 -7.27 11.64 27.04
N ALA A 275 -7.38 11.28 25.77
CA ALA A 275 -8.44 10.37 25.29
C ALA A 275 -8.46 9.01 26.01
N ILE A 276 -7.30 8.57 26.55
CA ILE A 276 -7.14 7.30 27.26
C ILE A 276 -6.87 7.47 28.76
N VAL A 277 -7.05 8.69 29.31
CA VAL A 277 -6.85 8.99 30.74
C VAL A 277 -8.22 9.08 31.41
N GLU A 278 -8.54 8.10 32.24
CA GLU A 278 -9.81 8.03 32.97
C GLU A 278 -10.11 9.32 33.77
N GLY A 279 -11.36 9.77 33.71
CA GLY A 279 -11.81 10.96 34.39
C GLY A 279 -11.51 12.29 33.68
N THR A 280 -10.85 12.27 32.54
CA THR A 280 -10.71 13.44 31.67
C THR A 280 -11.94 13.61 30.77
N LYS A 281 -12.19 14.85 30.39
CA LYS A 281 -13.28 15.19 29.46
C LYS A 281 -13.12 14.56 28.09
N GLU A 282 -11.88 14.47 27.61
CA GLU A 282 -11.55 13.81 26.35
C GLU A 282 -11.84 12.30 26.41
N ASN A 283 -11.53 11.64 27.54
CA ASN A 283 -11.84 10.23 27.72
C ASN A 283 -13.35 9.98 27.80
N GLU A 284 -14.10 10.86 28.49
CA GLU A 284 -15.57 10.79 28.54
C GLU A 284 -16.17 10.89 27.13
N TYR A 285 -15.71 11.87 26.34
CA TYR A 285 -16.14 12.03 24.95
C TYR A 285 -15.76 10.81 24.09
N TRP A 286 -14.51 10.33 24.21
CA TRP A 286 -14.02 9.20 23.43
C TRP A 286 -14.84 7.93 23.70
N ASN A 287 -15.12 7.65 24.96
CA ASN A 287 -15.99 6.51 25.34
C ASN A 287 -17.42 6.66 24.79
N LEU A 288 -17.96 7.87 24.76
CA LEU A 288 -19.28 8.12 24.16
C LEU A 288 -19.27 7.88 22.63
N ALA A 289 -18.21 8.33 21.95
CA ALA A 289 -18.05 8.09 20.52
C ALA A 289 -17.90 6.58 20.21
N ILE A 290 -17.06 5.87 20.98
CA ILE A 290 -16.90 4.40 20.84
C ILE A 290 -18.24 3.68 21.06
N LYS A 291 -19.03 4.10 22.07
CA LYS A 291 -20.34 3.50 22.32
C LYS A 291 -21.26 3.60 21.10
N MET A 292 -21.36 4.78 20.49
CA MET A 292 -22.21 4.99 19.32
C MET A 292 -21.76 4.16 18.11
N LEU A 293 -20.45 4.07 17.88
CA LEU A 293 -19.91 3.19 16.87
C LEU A 293 -20.23 1.72 17.19
N ALA A 294 -20.01 1.30 18.45
CA ALA A 294 -20.24 -0.09 18.88
C ALA A 294 -21.70 -0.54 18.65
N GLU A 295 -22.67 0.36 18.79
CA GLU A 295 -24.08 0.08 18.49
C GLU A 295 -24.27 -0.29 17.00
N GLN A 296 -23.54 0.33 16.09
CA GLN A 296 -23.61 0.02 14.66
C GLN A 296 -22.83 -1.26 14.32
N LEU A 297 -21.64 -1.42 14.87
CA LEU A 297 -20.85 -2.65 14.70
C LEU A 297 -21.58 -3.89 15.26
N LYS A 298 -22.35 -3.70 16.35
CA LYS A 298 -23.21 -4.77 16.89
C LYS A 298 -24.31 -5.20 15.90
N ARG A 299 -24.91 -4.25 15.18
CA ARG A 299 -25.89 -4.56 14.14
C ARG A 299 -25.28 -5.38 13.00
N LEU A 300 -24.02 -5.08 12.62
CA LEU A 300 -23.26 -5.89 11.65
C LEU A 300 -23.04 -7.32 12.19
N GLN A 301 -22.58 -7.44 13.44
CA GLN A 301 -22.36 -8.73 14.08
C GLN A 301 -23.66 -9.55 14.16
N ASP A 302 -24.76 -8.93 14.57
CA ASP A 302 -26.08 -9.58 14.68
C ASP A 302 -26.61 -10.04 13.30
N ALA A 303 -26.18 -9.37 12.23
CA ALA A 303 -26.47 -9.74 10.85
C ALA A 303 -25.45 -10.74 10.25
N ASN A 304 -24.50 -11.25 11.04
CA ASN A 304 -23.40 -12.13 10.63
C ASN A 304 -22.51 -11.51 9.53
N VAL A 305 -22.27 -10.20 9.59
CA VAL A 305 -21.44 -9.46 8.64
C VAL A 305 -20.03 -9.30 9.20
N PRO A 306 -19.01 -9.96 8.64
CA PRO A 306 -17.63 -9.66 8.95
C PRO A 306 -17.22 -8.34 8.31
N LEU A 307 -16.37 -7.57 9.00
CA LEU A 307 -15.94 -6.26 8.54
C LEU A 307 -14.41 -6.14 8.62
N ILE A 308 -13.76 -5.75 7.52
CA ILE A 308 -12.39 -5.25 7.56
C ILE A 308 -12.48 -3.82 8.15
N PHE A 309 -12.05 -3.66 9.39
CA PHE A 309 -12.23 -2.42 10.13
C PHE A 309 -10.91 -1.65 10.23
N ARG A 310 -10.88 -0.47 9.63
CA ARG A 310 -9.71 0.40 9.48
C ARG A 310 -9.90 1.74 10.22
N PRO A 311 -10.01 1.72 11.56
CA PRO A 311 -10.12 2.94 12.35
C PRO A 311 -8.78 3.66 12.47
N LEU A 312 -8.80 4.93 12.89
CA LEU A 312 -7.60 5.69 13.27
C LEU A 312 -6.52 5.70 12.16
N HIS A 313 -6.94 5.66 10.90
CA HIS A 313 -6.06 5.60 9.74
C HIS A 313 -5.22 6.87 9.58
N GLU A 314 -4.16 6.81 8.78
CA GLU A 314 -3.27 7.94 8.44
C GLU A 314 -2.69 8.71 9.65
N ALA A 315 -2.49 8.03 10.78
CA ALA A 315 -2.10 8.68 12.03
C ALA A 315 -0.75 9.37 11.98
N GLU A 316 0.23 8.80 11.24
CA GLU A 316 1.56 9.38 11.07
C GLU A 316 1.50 10.70 10.27
N GLY A 317 0.58 10.78 9.28
CA GLY A 317 0.51 11.92 8.38
C GLY A 317 1.79 12.09 7.57
N ASN A 318 2.48 13.20 7.75
CA ASN A 318 3.82 13.42 7.19
C ASN A 318 4.88 12.92 8.17
N ALA A 319 5.84 12.20 7.68
CA ALA A 319 6.98 11.54 8.29
C ALA A 319 7.53 12.06 9.63
N ASN A 320 6.83 11.86 10.77
CA ASN A 320 7.36 12.17 12.10
C ASN A 320 6.70 11.32 13.18
N THR A 321 7.46 10.76 14.08
CA THR A 321 6.96 9.91 15.17
C THR A 321 6.47 10.68 16.39
N ASP A 322 6.73 11.99 16.46
CA ASP A 322 6.32 12.88 17.56
C ASP A 322 4.91 13.48 17.40
N GLY A 323 4.26 13.24 16.26
CA GLY A 323 2.93 13.75 15.93
C GLY A 323 2.91 15.11 15.25
N SER A 324 4.06 15.75 15.03
CA SER A 324 4.14 17.06 14.36
C SER A 324 3.72 17.02 12.89
N GLY A 325 3.78 15.84 12.26
CA GLY A 325 3.34 15.59 10.89
C GLY A 325 1.88 15.14 10.77
N ALA A 326 1.18 14.89 11.88
CA ALA A 326 -0.16 14.31 11.86
C ALA A 326 -1.19 15.21 11.15
N TRP A 327 -2.07 14.58 10.37
CA TRP A 327 -3.22 15.26 9.74
C TRP A 327 -4.46 15.21 10.63
N PHE A 328 -4.59 14.14 11.41
CA PHE A 328 -5.75 13.84 12.24
C PHE A 328 -5.42 13.94 13.74
N TRP A 329 -6.42 14.27 14.56
CA TRP A 329 -6.22 14.47 16.01
C TRP A 329 -5.67 13.22 16.70
N TRP A 330 -5.99 11.99 16.22
CA TRP A 330 -5.52 10.77 16.86
C TRP A 330 -4.02 10.49 16.65
N GLY A 331 -3.38 11.14 15.67
CA GLY A 331 -1.92 11.11 15.47
C GLY A 331 -1.17 12.23 16.19
N LYS A 332 -1.85 13.31 16.60
CA LYS A 332 -1.26 14.56 17.07
C LYS A 332 -0.32 14.43 18.28
N ALA A 333 -0.53 13.42 19.13
CA ALA A 333 0.31 13.17 20.30
C ALA A 333 1.42 12.13 20.07
N GLY A 334 1.70 11.79 18.80
CA GLY A 334 2.79 10.92 18.37
C GLY A 334 2.51 9.43 18.50
N ALA A 335 3.41 8.64 17.91
CA ALA A 335 3.29 7.20 17.75
C ALA A 335 3.02 6.44 19.05
N LYS A 336 3.73 6.76 20.14
CA LYS A 336 3.56 6.09 21.43
C LYS A 336 2.15 6.26 22.01
N THR A 337 1.55 7.43 21.84
CA THR A 337 0.19 7.71 22.30
C THR A 337 -0.82 7.06 21.38
N TYR A 338 -0.61 7.14 20.06
CA TYR A 338 -1.44 6.48 19.07
C TYR A 338 -1.58 4.97 19.32
N VAL A 339 -0.47 4.27 19.54
CA VAL A 339 -0.48 2.83 19.83
C VAL A 339 -1.34 2.51 21.06
N LYS A 340 -1.32 3.37 22.08
CA LYS A 340 -2.19 3.19 23.27
C LYS A 340 -3.67 3.45 22.94
N ILE A 341 -3.97 4.45 22.10
CA ILE A 341 -5.34 4.74 21.64
C ILE A 341 -5.89 3.58 20.81
N TRP A 342 -5.06 3.01 19.92
CA TRP A 342 -5.42 1.83 19.13
C TRP A 342 -5.78 0.64 20.03
N LYS A 343 -4.90 0.31 20.97
CA LYS A 343 -5.13 -0.80 21.93
C LYS A 343 -6.35 -0.56 22.81
N TYR A 344 -6.56 0.68 23.25
CA TYR A 344 -7.74 1.07 24.01
C TYR A 344 -9.03 0.82 23.21
N LEU A 345 -9.07 1.26 21.93
CA LEU A 345 -10.21 1.03 21.06
C LEU A 345 -10.47 -0.46 20.84
N TYR A 346 -9.40 -1.22 20.52
CA TYR A 346 -9.48 -2.67 20.34
C TYR A 346 -10.07 -3.36 21.59
N GLU A 347 -9.55 -3.05 22.76
CA GLU A 347 -10.01 -3.66 24.01
C GLU A 347 -11.44 -3.25 24.37
N LYS A 348 -11.81 -2.01 24.13
CA LYS A 348 -13.20 -1.55 24.33
C LYS A 348 -14.16 -2.33 23.44
N LEU A 349 -13.90 -2.41 22.15
CA LEU A 349 -14.79 -3.08 21.22
C LEU A 349 -14.87 -4.59 21.47
N THR A 350 -13.73 -5.25 21.71
CA THR A 350 -13.69 -6.72 21.86
C THR A 350 -14.06 -7.20 23.25
N LYS A 351 -13.66 -6.48 24.33
CA LYS A 351 -13.85 -6.95 25.70
C LYS A 351 -15.06 -6.34 26.41
N GLU A 352 -15.36 -5.06 26.13
CA GLU A 352 -16.48 -4.37 26.81
C GLU A 352 -17.77 -4.48 25.99
N TYR A 353 -17.69 -4.31 24.66
CA TYR A 353 -18.86 -4.40 23.77
C TYR A 353 -19.07 -5.79 23.14
N ASP A 354 -18.20 -6.75 23.41
CA ASP A 354 -18.27 -8.14 22.93
C ASP A 354 -18.46 -8.25 21.41
N LEU A 355 -17.67 -7.44 20.66
CA LEU A 355 -17.68 -7.36 19.20
C LEU A 355 -16.53 -8.17 18.64
N HIS A 356 -16.85 -9.22 17.89
CA HIS A 356 -15.91 -10.24 17.41
C HIS A 356 -15.97 -10.49 15.91
N ASN A 357 -16.69 -9.63 15.16
CA ASN A 357 -16.85 -9.73 13.71
C ASN A 357 -15.85 -8.87 12.92
N LEU A 358 -14.82 -8.32 13.59
CA LEU A 358 -13.88 -7.37 13.00
C LEU A 358 -12.57 -8.04 12.60
N ILE A 359 -12.06 -7.69 11.41
CA ILE A 359 -10.69 -7.93 10.97
C ILE A 359 -9.98 -6.57 11.08
N TRP A 360 -9.00 -6.47 11.96
CA TRP A 360 -8.36 -5.22 12.32
C TRP A 360 -7.27 -4.83 11.31
N GLU A 361 -7.55 -3.82 10.50
CA GLU A 361 -6.64 -3.26 9.53
C GLU A 361 -6.03 -1.96 10.04
N GLN A 362 -4.74 -1.95 10.29
CA GLN A 362 -4.02 -0.76 10.68
C GLN A 362 -3.34 -0.11 9.47
N ASN A 363 -3.63 1.17 9.24
CA ASN A 363 -2.93 1.94 8.23
C ASN A 363 -1.52 2.30 8.72
N LEU A 364 -0.51 2.05 7.88
CA LEU A 364 0.88 2.41 8.09
C LEU A 364 1.47 3.09 6.86
N TYR A 365 2.37 4.01 7.09
CA TYR A 365 3.23 4.60 6.07
C TYR A 365 4.65 4.02 6.14
N ALA A 366 5.43 4.27 5.10
CA ALA A 366 6.82 3.82 4.96
C ALA A 366 7.76 5.00 4.67
N TRP A 367 7.51 6.15 5.32
CA TRP A 367 8.29 7.38 5.11
C TRP A 367 9.74 7.23 5.56
N SER A 368 9.95 6.50 6.65
CA SER A 368 11.27 6.24 7.20
C SER A 368 11.26 4.90 7.95
N PRO A 369 12.44 4.35 8.33
CA PRO A 369 12.49 3.17 9.20
C PRO A 369 11.78 3.35 10.55
N ASP A 370 11.60 4.59 11.01
CA ASP A 370 10.93 4.91 12.26
C ASP A 370 9.40 4.81 12.18
N SER A 371 8.81 4.76 10.98
CA SER A 371 7.37 4.63 10.77
C SER A 371 6.81 3.37 11.45
N ILE A 372 7.62 2.32 11.65
CA ILE A 372 7.23 1.13 12.44
C ILE A 372 6.82 1.45 13.88
N GLN A 373 7.24 2.59 14.45
CA GLN A 373 6.85 2.98 15.81
C GLN A 373 5.34 3.23 15.94
N TRP A 374 4.62 3.43 14.84
CA TRP A 374 3.17 3.57 14.80
C TRP A 374 2.44 2.22 14.86
N TYR A 375 3.12 1.08 14.65
CA TYR A 375 2.52 -0.24 14.64
C TYR A 375 2.08 -0.68 16.03
N ALA A 376 0.81 -1.07 16.18
CA ALA A 376 0.23 -1.47 17.46
C ALA A 376 0.64 -2.88 17.92
N GLY A 377 1.23 -3.67 17.05
CA GLY A 377 1.72 -5.02 17.33
C GLY A 377 0.78 -6.13 16.86
N ASP A 378 1.37 -7.32 16.68
CA ASP A 378 0.72 -8.48 16.07
C ASP A 378 -0.55 -8.93 16.77
N ASP A 379 -0.65 -8.72 18.10
CA ASP A 379 -1.79 -9.13 18.91
C ASP A 379 -3.02 -8.22 18.76
N TYR A 380 -2.89 -7.07 18.06
CA TYR A 380 -3.91 -6.05 17.91
C TYR A 380 -4.19 -5.68 16.43
N VAL A 381 -3.51 -6.33 15.51
CA VAL A 381 -3.58 -6.04 14.07
C VAL A 381 -3.64 -7.33 13.29
N ASP A 382 -4.57 -7.44 12.36
CA ASP A 382 -4.73 -8.59 11.49
C ASP A 382 -4.09 -8.37 10.13
N MET A 383 -4.14 -7.14 9.61
CA MET A 383 -3.56 -6.75 8.34
C MET A 383 -3.13 -5.28 8.34
N VAL A 384 -2.31 -4.90 7.38
CA VAL A 384 -1.81 -3.53 7.22
C VAL A 384 -2.36 -2.91 5.95
N GLY A 385 -2.95 -1.72 6.08
CA GLY A 385 -3.36 -0.88 4.97
C GLY A 385 -2.32 0.20 4.66
N TYR A 386 -2.23 0.57 3.40
CA TYR A 386 -1.50 1.73 2.91
C TYR A 386 -2.43 2.61 2.09
N ASP A 387 -2.39 3.92 2.33
CA ASP A 387 -3.18 4.90 1.58
C ASP A 387 -2.28 5.60 0.57
N LYS A 388 -2.50 5.27 -0.72
CA LYS A 388 -1.69 5.70 -1.86
C LYS A 388 -2.33 6.91 -2.55
N TYR A 389 -1.90 8.11 -2.20
CA TYR A 389 -2.28 9.35 -2.88
C TYR A 389 -1.03 10.03 -3.47
N ASN A 390 -0.56 9.56 -4.61
CA ASN A 390 0.72 9.94 -5.15
C ASN A 390 0.74 10.06 -6.67
N THR A 391 -0.37 10.48 -7.28
CA THR A 391 -0.48 10.63 -8.75
C THR A 391 0.68 11.39 -9.37
N VAL A 392 1.30 12.33 -8.62
CA VAL A 392 2.46 13.11 -9.07
C VAL A 392 3.78 12.60 -8.46
N TYR A 393 3.73 12.07 -7.24
CA TYR A 393 4.90 11.60 -6.50
C TYR A 393 5.09 10.09 -6.68
N ASN A 394 6.27 9.59 -6.37
CA ASN A 394 6.63 8.16 -6.42
C ASN A 394 6.38 7.50 -7.79
N ARG A 395 6.39 8.28 -8.88
CA ARG A 395 6.20 7.78 -10.25
C ARG A 395 7.52 7.33 -10.84
N HIS A 396 7.52 6.19 -11.44
CA HIS A 396 8.68 5.64 -12.13
C HIS A 396 8.49 5.53 -13.66
N ASP A 397 7.42 6.17 -14.20
CA ASP A 397 7.13 6.18 -15.64
C ASP A 397 7.63 7.45 -16.38
N GLY A 398 8.27 8.38 -15.64
CA GLY A 398 8.78 9.65 -16.17
C GLY A 398 7.71 10.69 -16.54
N LYS A 399 6.43 10.43 -16.25
CA LYS A 399 5.32 11.36 -16.51
C LYS A 399 5.13 12.32 -15.32
N THR A 400 4.54 13.47 -15.59
CA THR A 400 4.23 14.49 -14.57
C THR A 400 2.72 14.65 -14.33
N SER A 401 1.89 13.87 -15.02
CA SER A 401 0.43 13.92 -14.93
C SER A 401 -0.21 12.63 -15.45
N GLY A 402 -1.51 12.49 -15.24
CA GLY A 402 -2.29 11.31 -15.59
C GLY A 402 -2.13 10.17 -14.58
N PRO A 403 -2.80 9.03 -14.79
CA PRO A 403 -2.76 7.91 -13.87
C PRO A 403 -1.34 7.49 -13.49
N ASN A 404 -1.09 7.24 -12.21
CA ASN A 404 0.14 6.63 -11.74
C ASN A 404 -0.07 5.12 -11.63
N LEU A 405 0.45 4.38 -12.62
CA LEU A 405 0.31 2.93 -12.70
C LEU A 405 1.42 2.17 -11.94
N ASP A 406 2.24 2.88 -11.17
CA ASP A 406 3.31 2.27 -10.37
C ASP A 406 2.73 1.29 -9.35
N ALA A 407 3.39 0.14 -9.20
CA ALA A 407 3.00 -0.87 -8.24
C ALA A 407 3.37 -0.54 -6.79
N GLU A 408 4.11 0.56 -6.56
CA GLU A 408 4.64 1.00 -5.26
C GLU A 408 5.45 -0.10 -4.55
N THR A 409 6.19 -0.85 -5.33
CA THR A 409 6.92 -2.03 -4.90
C THR A 409 7.89 -1.77 -3.73
N PRO A 410 8.66 -0.68 -3.70
CA PRO A 410 9.52 -0.37 -2.56
C PRO A 410 8.74 -0.16 -1.26
N ILE A 411 7.56 0.47 -1.34
CA ILE A 411 6.69 0.71 -0.18
C ILE A 411 6.10 -0.61 0.29
N PHE A 412 5.57 -1.42 -0.63
CA PHE A 412 5.03 -2.74 -0.32
C PHE A 412 6.02 -3.61 0.47
N TYR A 413 7.26 -3.75 -0.02
CA TYR A 413 8.28 -4.56 0.66
C TYR A 413 8.79 -3.95 1.96
N THR A 414 8.78 -2.62 2.08
CA THR A 414 9.11 -1.95 3.35
C THR A 414 8.05 -2.26 4.41
N LEU A 415 6.77 -2.13 4.08
CA LEU A 415 5.67 -2.46 4.99
C LEU A 415 5.68 -3.95 5.36
N LEU A 416 5.92 -4.82 4.38
CA LEU A 416 6.02 -6.25 4.60
C LEU A 416 7.16 -6.60 5.58
N LYS A 417 8.31 -5.93 5.46
CA LYS A 417 9.44 -6.06 6.38
C LYS A 417 9.11 -5.55 7.79
N PHE A 418 8.36 -4.46 7.91
CA PHE A 418 7.93 -3.93 9.22
C PHE A 418 7.15 -4.94 10.04
N VAL A 419 6.40 -5.82 9.40
CA VAL A 419 5.58 -6.84 10.05
C VAL A 419 6.16 -8.26 9.91
N ASP A 420 7.45 -8.40 9.64
CA ASP A 420 8.17 -9.70 9.51
C ASP A 420 7.47 -10.68 8.54
N ASN A 421 6.84 -10.20 7.49
CA ASN A 421 6.01 -10.99 6.55
C ASN A 421 4.85 -11.75 7.22
N LYS A 422 4.38 -11.30 8.38
CA LYS A 422 3.30 -11.98 9.14
C LYS A 422 1.91 -11.41 8.88
N LYS A 423 1.79 -10.32 8.15
CA LYS A 423 0.51 -9.66 7.87
C LYS A 423 0.32 -9.49 6.37
N MET A 424 -0.92 -9.57 5.93
CA MET A 424 -1.29 -9.16 4.58
C MET A 424 -1.20 -7.64 4.46
N ILE A 425 -0.78 -7.15 3.30
CA ILE A 425 -0.65 -5.73 3.01
C ILE A 425 -1.63 -5.35 1.91
N ALA A 426 -2.36 -4.25 2.08
CA ALA A 426 -3.38 -3.80 1.13
C ALA A 426 -3.25 -2.32 0.76
N LEU A 427 -3.74 -1.93 -0.41
CA LEU A 427 -4.00 -0.53 -0.75
C LEU A 427 -5.40 -0.18 -0.22
N ALA A 428 -5.45 0.26 1.05
CA ALA A 428 -6.71 0.49 1.76
C ALA A 428 -7.47 1.71 1.23
N GLU A 429 -6.73 2.70 0.75
CA GLU A 429 -7.20 3.80 -0.07
C GLU A 429 -6.21 4.08 -1.20
N ASN A 430 -6.70 4.54 -2.33
CA ASN A 430 -5.81 4.99 -3.39
C ASN A 430 -6.48 6.01 -4.34
N ASP A 431 -5.63 6.77 -5.02
CA ASP A 431 -6.01 7.59 -6.17
C ASP A 431 -6.03 6.73 -7.44
N SER A 432 -4.86 6.48 -8.02
CA SER A 432 -4.71 5.62 -9.20
C SER A 432 -4.55 4.16 -8.78
N ILE A 433 -5.22 3.26 -9.49
CA ILE A 433 -5.03 1.81 -9.35
C ILE A 433 -3.72 1.45 -10.06
N PRO A 434 -2.83 0.67 -9.43
CA PRO A 434 -1.62 0.19 -10.10
C PRO A 434 -1.92 -0.61 -11.36
N GLY A 435 -1.09 -0.47 -12.38
CA GLY A 435 -1.22 -1.26 -13.60
C GLY A 435 -1.03 -2.75 -13.33
N VAL A 436 -1.92 -3.58 -13.85
CA VAL A 436 -1.91 -5.02 -13.56
C VAL A 436 -0.60 -5.70 -13.97
N ASN A 437 -0.01 -5.27 -15.09
CA ASN A 437 1.29 -5.80 -15.53
C ASN A 437 2.40 -5.43 -14.53
N ASN A 438 2.39 -4.21 -13.97
CA ASN A 438 3.37 -3.81 -12.96
C ASN A 438 3.21 -4.64 -11.69
N LEU A 439 1.98 -4.85 -11.21
CA LEU A 439 1.70 -5.71 -10.06
C LEU A 439 2.26 -7.13 -10.23
N ILE A 440 2.02 -7.73 -11.40
CA ILE A 440 2.44 -9.10 -11.68
C ILE A 440 3.97 -9.20 -11.83
N VAL A 441 4.58 -8.33 -12.63
CA VAL A 441 6.03 -8.37 -12.91
C VAL A 441 6.85 -8.04 -11.67
N GLU A 442 6.39 -7.07 -10.88
CA GLU A 442 7.10 -6.60 -9.71
C GLU A 442 6.77 -7.38 -8.44
N HIS A 443 5.81 -8.31 -8.51
CA HIS A 443 5.34 -9.09 -7.37
C HIS A 443 4.93 -8.22 -6.16
N ALA A 444 4.37 -7.04 -6.43
CA ALA A 444 3.77 -6.20 -5.39
C ALA A 444 2.40 -6.78 -5.02
N ALA A 445 2.40 -7.70 -4.08
CA ALA A 445 1.27 -8.57 -3.74
C ALA A 445 0.24 -7.86 -2.84
N TRP A 446 -0.16 -6.64 -3.21
CA TRP A 446 -1.25 -5.94 -2.52
C TRP A 446 -2.50 -6.81 -2.48
N LEU A 447 -3.06 -7.05 -1.30
CA LEU A 447 -4.23 -7.91 -1.14
C LEU A 447 -5.45 -7.38 -1.89
N TYR A 448 -5.68 -6.07 -1.79
CA TYR A 448 -6.73 -5.38 -2.51
C TYR A 448 -6.32 -3.94 -2.85
N PHE A 449 -7.06 -3.31 -3.76
CA PHE A 449 -7.07 -1.87 -3.98
C PHE A 449 -8.47 -1.32 -3.71
N CYS A 450 -8.58 -0.06 -3.25
CA CYS A 450 -9.85 0.58 -2.97
C CYS A 450 -9.79 2.09 -3.27
N PRO A 451 -9.96 2.49 -4.54
CA PRO A 451 -9.91 3.91 -4.91
C PRO A 451 -10.91 4.73 -4.12
N TRP A 452 -10.51 5.97 -3.79
CA TRP A 452 -11.44 6.90 -3.21
C TRP A 452 -12.57 7.23 -4.20
N TYR A 453 -13.68 7.75 -3.72
CA TYR A 453 -14.86 8.06 -4.54
C TYR A 453 -14.66 9.34 -5.38
N GLY A 454 -15.68 9.66 -6.21
CA GLY A 454 -15.74 10.88 -6.99
C GLY A 454 -14.64 10.96 -8.05
N GLU A 455 -13.91 12.05 -8.07
CA GLU A 455 -12.88 12.32 -9.09
C GLU A 455 -11.81 11.24 -9.21
N PHE A 456 -11.55 10.50 -8.12
CA PHE A 456 -10.50 9.48 -8.09
C PHE A 456 -10.82 8.27 -8.97
N ILE A 457 -12.09 7.97 -9.19
CA ILE A 457 -12.49 6.88 -10.10
C ILE A 457 -13.24 7.39 -11.35
N LEU A 458 -13.94 8.50 -11.25
CA LEU A 458 -14.76 9.02 -12.36
C LEU A 458 -13.95 9.82 -13.39
N GLU A 459 -12.76 10.33 -13.04
CA GLU A 459 -11.92 11.16 -13.91
C GLU A 459 -10.68 10.42 -14.41
N GLU A 460 -10.45 10.45 -15.71
CA GLU A 460 -9.33 9.76 -16.36
C GLU A 460 -7.93 10.27 -15.96
N ARG A 461 -7.84 11.40 -15.26
CA ARG A 461 -6.57 11.88 -14.70
C ARG A 461 -6.02 10.96 -13.61
N ASN A 462 -6.89 10.25 -12.88
CA ASN A 462 -6.53 9.33 -11.82
C ASN A 462 -6.57 7.87 -12.31
N ASN A 463 -7.60 7.49 -13.09
CA ASN A 463 -7.77 6.15 -13.61
C ASN A 463 -8.29 6.20 -15.04
N ALA A 464 -7.46 5.88 -16.04
CA ALA A 464 -7.91 5.85 -17.40
C ALA A 464 -8.88 4.68 -17.63
N LYS A 465 -9.90 4.90 -18.48
CA LYS A 465 -10.89 3.87 -18.81
C LYS A 465 -10.28 2.60 -19.40
N SER A 466 -9.16 2.73 -20.14
CA SER A 466 -8.39 1.58 -20.65
C SER A 466 -7.83 0.72 -19.53
N ASP A 467 -7.24 1.37 -18.52
CA ASP A 467 -6.56 0.70 -17.42
C ASP A 467 -7.57 0.02 -16.49
N LEU A 468 -8.72 0.67 -16.27
CA LEU A 468 -9.84 0.05 -15.54
C LEU A 468 -10.35 -1.20 -16.26
N LYS A 469 -10.55 -1.14 -17.59
CA LYS A 469 -10.94 -2.32 -18.38
C LYS A 469 -9.90 -3.42 -18.30
N GLU A 470 -8.63 -3.07 -18.35
CA GLU A 470 -7.54 -4.04 -18.29
C GLU A 470 -7.54 -4.78 -16.95
N ILE A 471 -7.52 -4.06 -15.82
CA ILE A 471 -7.41 -4.70 -14.50
C ILE A 471 -8.68 -5.48 -14.14
N TYR A 472 -9.89 -4.92 -14.34
CA TYR A 472 -11.14 -5.60 -13.95
C TYR A 472 -11.45 -6.84 -14.80
N ASN A 473 -10.87 -6.96 -16.01
CA ASN A 473 -11.03 -8.14 -16.87
C ASN A 473 -9.80 -9.06 -16.86
N ASN A 474 -8.78 -8.76 -16.04
CA ASN A 474 -7.62 -9.61 -15.90
C ASN A 474 -7.88 -10.74 -14.91
N GLU A 475 -7.41 -11.94 -15.23
CA GLU A 475 -7.54 -13.10 -14.32
C GLU A 475 -6.83 -12.91 -12.96
N TYR A 476 -5.88 -11.97 -12.87
CA TYR A 476 -5.20 -11.62 -11.63
C TYR A 476 -6.11 -10.85 -10.66
N CYS A 477 -7.17 -10.19 -11.14
CA CYS A 477 -8.10 -9.38 -10.34
C CYS A 477 -9.35 -10.17 -9.99
N ILE A 478 -9.72 -10.16 -8.71
CA ILE A 478 -10.96 -10.74 -8.20
C ILE A 478 -12.02 -9.64 -8.17
N THR A 479 -13.15 -9.89 -8.83
CA THR A 479 -14.33 -9.02 -8.85
C THR A 479 -15.46 -9.65 -8.03
N LEU A 480 -16.56 -8.93 -7.85
CA LEU A 480 -17.71 -9.42 -7.07
C LEU A 480 -18.20 -10.78 -7.59
N GLU A 481 -18.22 -10.95 -8.91
CA GLU A 481 -18.68 -12.17 -9.58
C GLU A 481 -17.77 -13.39 -9.35
N ASP A 482 -16.53 -13.15 -8.93
CA ASP A 482 -15.52 -14.19 -8.68
C ASP A 482 -15.52 -14.67 -7.23
N LEU A 483 -16.22 -13.96 -6.32
CA LEU A 483 -16.26 -14.33 -4.91
C LEU A 483 -17.00 -15.65 -4.69
N PRO A 484 -16.46 -16.58 -3.88
CA PRO A 484 -17.08 -17.88 -3.64
C PRO A 484 -18.41 -17.78 -2.89
N PHE A 485 -18.60 -16.73 -2.09
CA PHE A 485 -19.81 -16.56 -1.24
C PHE A 485 -21.11 -16.37 -2.03
N LEU A 486 -21.04 -15.88 -3.28
CA LEU A 486 -22.21 -15.80 -4.18
C LEU A 486 -22.68 -17.15 -4.70
N LYS A 487 -21.81 -18.15 -4.72
CA LYS A 487 -22.10 -19.47 -5.31
C LYS A 487 -22.75 -20.44 -4.33
N GLU A 488 -22.80 -20.08 -3.04
CA GLU A 488 -23.39 -20.92 -1.99
C GLU A 488 -24.88 -20.59 -1.67
N LYS A 489 -25.47 -19.65 -2.44
CA LYS A 489 -26.92 -19.31 -2.38
C LYS A 489 -27.67 -19.89 -3.55
#